data_af74ceb745bd12084613d0480f1b9a33
#
_entry.id   af74ceb745bd12084613d0480f1b9a33
#
_cell.length_a   1.000
_cell.length_b   1.000
_cell.length_c   1.000
_cell.angle_alpha   90.00
_cell.angle_beta   90.00
_cell.angle_gamma   90.00
#
_symmetry.space_group_name_H-M   'P 1'
#
loop_
_entity.id
_entity.type
_entity.pdbx_description
1 polymer ?
#
loop_
_entity_poly.entity_id
_entity_poly.type
_entity_poly.pdbx_seq_one_letter_code
_entity_poly.pdbx_strand_id
1 'polypeptide(L)'
;MDLKNKKYIKGANPYMPLWEHVPDGEPRVFTYNGETRVYVYGSHDTLRTEYCGLDQVVWSAPVSDLTDWRYDGVCFHSMDGEPLYAPDVVQKGDTFYMYAAPDRGSKVVVAKSKNPAGPFEDPVETELGFDPGILVDDDGRVYAYWGFTSAYCAELNDDMATIKPGTLREHIIPHCERGGGWWEAEEEHADKVFSFFEASSLRKIGGKYIYIYSRRQCEAVPEEGLPADSNGYLAYAYSDEPLGGWVYGGIISNNAGELIECADGTKKRAYPTGNNHGSIIEVNGQWYVFYHRMTGTDEFARQAMLDLIDVAVDGSGRVYIGRIEYNEAGEPVSSAETEMTSQGAHIGGLDSRALISAGYACCLTSETEGTTPFAESSAGAYIKPVYEGAESSPIVRIKSGTTAGFRYIDLGTESPKEIYMKLDDAVSGGRVSVRLDSADGECIAAVTTEQGKSGYTAALECEVTGKHALYFRFEHDDKTVDICGFDFFTFE
;
A
#
# COMPACT_ATOMS: atom_id res chain seq x y z
N MET A 1 -8.38 -33.00 7.64
CA MET A 1 -7.55 -32.24 6.69
C MET A 1 -6.06 -32.56 6.88
N ASP A 2 -5.30 -32.86 5.83
CA ASP A 2 -3.85 -33.09 5.88
C ASP A 2 -3.09 -31.81 5.49
N LEU A 3 -2.45 -31.16 6.46
CA LEU A 3 -1.70 -29.93 6.24
C LEU A 3 -0.25 -30.13 5.77
N LYS A 4 0.29 -31.37 5.80
CA LYS A 4 1.72 -31.64 5.59
C LYS A 4 2.26 -31.24 4.22
N ASN A 5 1.40 -31.21 3.21
CA ASN A 5 1.77 -30.90 1.83
C ASN A 5 1.28 -29.53 1.37
N LYS A 6 0.58 -28.78 2.23
CA LYS A 6 0.12 -27.43 1.91
C LYS A 6 1.22 -26.43 2.14
N LYS A 7 1.30 -25.41 1.29
CA LYS A 7 2.28 -24.32 1.38
C LYS A 7 1.57 -23.00 1.61
N TYR A 8 2.24 -22.09 2.27
CA TYR A 8 1.78 -20.72 2.36
C TYR A 8 1.79 -20.05 0.99
N ILE A 9 0.73 -19.30 0.72
CA ILE A 9 0.68 -18.45 -0.47
C ILE A 9 1.68 -17.31 -0.32
N LYS A 10 2.31 -16.89 -1.42
CA LYS A 10 3.28 -15.80 -1.46
C LYS A 10 2.79 -14.71 -2.39
N GLY A 11 3.30 -13.50 -2.26
CA GLY A 11 2.96 -12.38 -3.14
C GLY A 11 1.49 -11.94 -3.05
N ALA A 12 0.80 -12.30 -1.96
CA ALA A 12 -0.47 -11.72 -1.55
C ALA A 12 -0.21 -10.37 -0.85
N ASN A 13 -1.23 -9.57 -0.58
CA ASN A 13 -1.04 -8.28 0.10
C ASN A 13 -1.00 -8.40 1.63
N PRO A 14 0.09 -7.92 2.26
CA PRO A 14 1.32 -7.32 1.69
C PRO A 14 2.07 -8.23 0.74
N TYR A 15 2.57 -7.68 -0.41
CA TYR A 15 3.12 -8.55 -1.47
C TYR A 15 4.55 -9.03 -1.21
N MET A 16 5.30 -8.38 -0.34
CA MET A 16 6.58 -8.86 0.18
C MET A 16 6.36 -9.85 1.32
N PRO A 17 7.39 -10.59 1.77
CA PRO A 17 7.25 -11.45 2.94
C PRO A 17 6.68 -10.71 4.15
N LEU A 18 5.82 -11.35 4.93
CA LEU A 18 5.10 -10.70 6.05
C LEU A 18 5.99 -10.14 7.18
N TRP A 19 7.28 -10.50 7.19
CA TRP A 19 8.27 -9.96 8.10
C TRP A 19 8.98 -8.71 7.56
N GLU A 20 8.81 -8.41 6.27
CA GLU A 20 9.47 -7.30 5.59
C GLU A 20 8.63 -6.01 5.65
N HIS A 21 9.30 -4.87 5.84
CA HIS A 21 8.66 -3.58 5.97
C HIS A 21 9.36 -2.57 5.06
N VAL A 22 8.92 -2.50 3.80
CA VAL A 22 9.43 -1.60 2.76
C VAL A 22 8.31 -0.67 2.34
N PRO A 23 8.13 0.47 3.02
CA PRO A 23 7.22 1.53 2.59
C PRO A 23 7.82 2.35 1.46
N ASP A 24 7.04 3.32 0.99
CA ASP A 24 7.45 4.35 0.03
C ASP A 24 7.93 3.75 -1.29
N GLY A 25 7.35 2.59 -1.67
CA GLY A 25 7.81 1.80 -2.80
C GLY A 25 7.59 2.49 -4.15
N GLU A 26 8.69 2.81 -4.85
CA GLU A 26 8.68 3.33 -6.21
C GLU A 26 8.92 2.20 -7.22
N PRO A 27 7.87 1.74 -7.95
CA PRO A 27 7.98 0.66 -8.91
C PRO A 27 8.53 1.14 -10.25
N ARG A 28 9.49 0.40 -10.81
CA ARG A 28 10.09 0.64 -12.12
C ARG A 28 10.21 -0.65 -12.92
N VAL A 29 9.96 -0.62 -14.23
CA VAL A 29 10.23 -1.75 -15.12
C VAL A 29 11.56 -1.51 -15.80
N PHE A 30 12.50 -2.44 -15.60
CA PHE A 30 13.79 -2.42 -16.29
C PHE A 30 14.09 -3.75 -16.93
N THR A 31 14.79 -3.69 -18.06
CA THR A 31 15.40 -4.88 -18.70
C THR A 31 16.89 -4.88 -18.41
N TYR A 32 17.35 -5.89 -17.72
CA TYR A 32 18.76 -6.06 -17.40
C TYR A 32 19.22 -7.48 -17.68
N ASN A 33 20.35 -7.63 -18.37
CA ASN A 33 20.89 -8.94 -18.79
C ASN A 33 19.87 -9.83 -19.54
N GLY A 34 18.95 -9.23 -20.29
CA GLY A 34 17.93 -9.94 -21.07
C GLY A 34 16.69 -10.37 -20.29
N GLU A 35 16.58 -10.04 -19.01
CA GLU A 35 15.40 -10.27 -18.19
C GLU A 35 14.69 -8.94 -17.89
N THR A 36 13.37 -8.89 -18.09
CA THR A 36 12.55 -7.73 -17.74
C THR A 36 11.84 -8.00 -16.42
N ARG A 37 12.03 -7.11 -15.44
CA ARG A 37 11.47 -7.22 -14.10
C ARG A 37 10.87 -5.90 -13.64
N VAL A 38 9.91 -5.98 -12.74
CA VAL A 38 9.51 -4.85 -11.89
C VAL A 38 10.47 -4.80 -10.71
N TYR A 39 11.13 -3.67 -10.54
CA TYR A 39 11.95 -3.36 -9.37
C TYR A 39 11.18 -2.39 -8.50
N VAL A 40 11.17 -2.61 -7.18
CA VAL A 40 10.61 -1.69 -6.20
C VAL A 40 11.73 -1.24 -5.28
N TYR A 41 11.92 0.06 -5.25
CA TYR A 41 12.86 0.73 -4.35
C TYR A 41 12.06 1.42 -3.26
N GLY A 42 12.43 1.24 -2.01
CA GLY A 42 11.68 1.83 -0.90
C GLY A 42 12.58 2.16 0.28
N SER A 43 12.02 2.91 1.20
CA SER A 43 12.56 3.04 2.55
C SER A 43 12.53 1.67 3.23
N HIS A 44 13.23 1.52 4.36
CA HIS A 44 13.28 0.27 5.08
C HIS A 44 13.00 0.50 6.57
N ASP A 45 11.81 0.14 7.04
CA ASP A 45 11.37 0.37 8.43
C ASP A 45 12.02 -0.67 9.37
N THR A 46 13.30 -0.52 9.68
CA THR A 46 14.06 -1.46 10.50
C THR A 46 14.17 -1.05 11.95
N LEU A 47 14.15 0.24 12.26
CA LEU A 47 14.41 0.76 13.60
C LEU A 47 13.20 0.62 14.53
N ARG A 48 11.97 0.67 13.99
CA ARG A 48 10.71 0.49 14.73
C ARG A 48 10.45 1.52 15.84
N THR A 49 11.24 2.57 15.93
CA THR A 49 11.12 3.68 16.88
C THR A 49 10.99 5.04 16.19
N GLU A 50 11.23 5.06 14.89
CA GLU A 50 11.10 6.18 13.99
C GLU A 50 10.86 5.68 12.57
N TYR A 51 10.50 6.57 11.66
CA TYR A 51 10.34 6.23 10.24
C TYR A 51 11.66 5.82 9.61
N CYS A 52 11.60 4.81 8.76
CA CYS A 52 12.69 4.35 7.91
C CYS A 52 13.86 3.71 8.68
N GLY A 53 14.95 3.45 8.00
CA GLY A 53 16.19 2.88 8.51
C GLY A 53 17.40 3.51 7.84
N LEU A 54 18.56 2.90 8.05
CA LEU A 54 19.84 3.41 7.56
C LEU A 54 20.23 2.85 6.19
N ASP A 55 19.34 2.12 5.56
CA ASP A 55 19.55 1.55 4.22
C ASP A 55 18.28 1.63 3.38
N GLN A 56 18.46 1.53 2.08
CA GLN A 56 17.39 1.34 1.12
C GLN A 56 17.57 0.01 0.44
N VAL A 57 16.47 -0.71 0.27
CA VAL A 57 16.45 -2.05 -0.27
C VAL A 57 15.74 -2.08 -1.62
N VAL A 58 16.05 -3.09 -2.41
CA VAL A 58 15.37 -3.36 -3.67
C VAL A 58 14.83 -4.79 -3.69
N TRP A 59 13.57 -4.90 -4.04
CA TRP A 59 12.87 -6.13 -4.33
C TRP A 59 12.47 -6.15 -5.81
N SER A 60 12.48 -7.32 -6.44
CA SER A 60 12.02 -7.42 -7.81
C SER A 60 11.21 -8.68 -8.09
N ALA A 61 10.28 -8.57 -9.06
CA ALA A 61 9.51 -9.68 -9.58
C ALA A 61 9.59 -9.71 -11.12
N PRO A 62 9.58 -10.89 -11.77
CA PRO A 62 9.51 -10.96 -13.22
C PRO A 62 8.18 -10.38 -13.70
N VAL A 63 8.19 -9.65 -14.82
CA VAL A 63 6.95 -9.09 -15.39
C VAL A 63 5.91 -10.18 -15.77
N SER A 64 6.32 -11.45 -15.86
CA SER A 64 5.43 -12.57 -16.10
C SER A 64 4.70 -13.06 -14.86
N ASP A 65 5.18 -12.71 -13.65
CA ASP A 65 4.60 -13.16 -12.39
C ASP A 65 4.94 -12.17 -11.25
N LEU A 66 4.03 -11.27 -10.95
CA LEU A 66 4.17 -10.31 -9.85
C LEU A 66 3.88 -10.90 -8.47
N THR A 67 3.74 -12.21 -8.35
CA THR A 67 3.65 -12.91 -7.05
C THR A 67 5.01 -13.50 -6.64
N ASP A 68 6.00 -13.54 -7.55
CA ASP A 68 7.34 -14.10 -7.31
C ASP A 68 8.38 -13.01 -6.99
N TRP A 69 8.22 -12.39 -5.82
CA TRP A 69 9.12 -11.33 -5.34
C TRP A 69 10.42 -11.91 -4.77
N ARG A 70 11.53 -11.33 -5.20
CA ARG A 70 12.88 -11.68 -4.76
C ARG A 70 13.54 -10.47 -4.12
N TYR A 71 14.20 -10.71 -2.98
CA TYR A 71 15.10 -9.73 -2.38
C TYR A 71 16.39 -9.63 -3.20
N ASP A 72 16.69 -8.48 -3.76
CA ASP A 72 17.90 -8.23 -4.54
C ASP A 72 19.01 -7.59 -3.70
N GLY A 73 18.69 -7.12 -2.49
CA GLY A 73 19.68 -6.66 -1.52
C GLY A 73 19.50 -5.21 -1.08
N VAL A 74 20.42 -4.77 -0.23
CA VAL A 74 20.59 -3.35 0.09
C VAL A 74 21.24 -2.67 -1.11
N CYS A 75 20.56 -1.67 -1.65
CA CYS A 75 21.03 -0.96 -2.84
C CYS A 75 21.76 0.36 -2.52
N PHE A 76 21.49 0.95 -1.34
CA PHE A 76 22.17 2.16 -0.86
C PHE A 76 22.19 2.20 0.67
N HIS A 77 23.28 2.70 1.24
CA HIS A 77 23.44 2.91 2.70
C HIS A 77 23.56 4.38 3.04
N SER A 78 23.02 4.76 4.20
CA SER A 78 23.23 6.07 4.78
C SER A 78 24.72 6.38 4.90
N MET A 79 25.10 7.61 4.52
CA MET A 79 26.49 8.06 4.56
C MET A 79 26.86 8.72 5.87
N ASP A 80 25.89 9.23 6.60
CA ASP A 80 26.05 10.04 7.82
C ASP A 80 25.37 9.42 9.05
N GLY A 81 24.68 8.29 8.87
CA GLY A 81 23.97 7.61 9.95
C GLY A 81 22.56 8.13 10.18
N GLU A 82 22.05 9.02 9.30
CA GLU A 82 20.67 9.48 9.33
C GLU A 82 19.77 8.52 8.54
N PRO A 83 18.49 8.34 8.92
CA PRO A 83 17.53 7.53 8.17
C PRO A 83 17.39 7.98 6.72
N LEU A 84 17.13 7.03 5.83
CA LEU A 84 16.90 7.25 4.40
C LEU A 84 15.42 7.13 4.09
N TYR A 85 14.85 8.23 3.60
CA TYR A 85 13.45 8.32 3.18
C TYR A 85 13.27 7.94 1.72
N ALA A 86 12.03 8.02 1.25
CA ALA A 86 11.55 7.62 -0.06
C ALA A 86 12.55 7.83 -1.21
N PRO A 87 13.05 6.76 -1.85
CA PRO A 87 13.94 6.87 -3.01
C PRO A 87 13.16 6.89 -4.31
N ASP A 88 13.79 7.38 -5.37
CA ASP A 88 13.40 7.09 -6.74
C ASP A 88 14.58 6.62 -7.57
N VAL A 89 14.33 5.76 -8.56
CA VAL A 89 15.36 5.26 -9.48
C VAL A 89 14.89 5.39 -10.91
N VAL A 90 15.72 6.02 -11.75
CA VAL A 90 15.48 6.14 -13.19
C VAL A 90 16.65 5.64 -14.01
N GLN A 91 16.38 5.23 -15.24
CA GLN A 91 17.40 4.87 -16.21
C GLN A 91 17.57 5.98 -17.25
N LYS A 92 18.82 6.43 -17.47
CA LYS A 92 19.18 7.30 -18.61
C LYS A 92 20.36 6.67 -19.36
N GLY A 93 20.12 6.28 -20.59
CA GLY A 93 21.07 5.48 -21.36
C GLY A 93 21.30 4.10 -20.74
N ASP A 94 22.55 3.77 -20.44
CA ASP A 94 22.95 2.51 -19.82
C ASP A 94 23.20 2.61 -18.31
N THR A 95 22.80 3.71 -17.70
CA THR A 95 23.08 4.03 -16.29
C THR A 95 21.77 4.21 -15.53
N PHE A 96 21.71 3.61 -14.35
CA PHE A 96 20.64 3.79 -13.37
C PHE A 96 21.07 4.86 -12.36
N TYR A 97 20.17 5.78 -12.03
CA TYR A 97 20.37 6.88 -11.11
C TYR A 97 19.37 6.76 -9.98
N MET A 98 19.86 6.65 -8.76
CA MET A 98 19.06 6.59 -7.55
C MET A 98 19.13 7.91 -6.82
N TYR A 99 17.97 8.46 -6.50
CA TYR A 99 17.82 9.64 -5.66
C TYR A 99 17.45 9.17 -4.26
N ALA A 100 18.34 9.41 -3.33
CA ALA A 100 18.18 9.04 -1.94
C ALA A 100 18.00 10.31 -1.09
N ALA A 101 16.98 10.33 -0.26
CA ALA A 101 16.64 11.44 0.62
C ALA A 101 17.05 11.12 2.06
N PRO A 102 18.21 11.61 2.56
CA PRO A 102 18.55 11.53 3.97
C PRO A 102 17.60 12.42 4.79
N ASP A 103 17.62 12.24 6.10
CA ASP A 103 16.70 12.88 7.04
C ASP A 103 16.61 14.40 6.87
N ARG A 104 15.58 14.92 7.47
CA ARG A 104 15.08 16.31 7.51
C ARG A 104 16.18 17.34 7.55
N GLY A 105 16.39 18.00 6.42
CA GLY A 105 17.35 19.12 6.26
C GLY A 105 18.65 18.74 5.57
N SER A 106 18.92 17.47 5.33
CA SER A 106 19.99 17.02 4.44
C SER A 106 19.55 17.10 2.98
N LYS A 107 20.49 17.30 2.09
CA LYS A 107 20.18 17.36 0.66
C LYS A 107 20.00 15.96 0.09
N VAL A 108 19.02 15.82 -0.80
CA VAL A 108 18.90 14.64 -1.64
C VAL A 108 20.20 14.43 -2.41
N VAL A 109 20.70 13.19 -2.44
CA VAL A 109 21.85 12.81 -3.25
C VAL A 109 21.39 11.95 -4.42
N VAL A 110 22.12 12.05 -5.55
CA VAL A 110 21.99 11.14 -6.67
C VAL A 110 23.22 10.25 -6.73
N ALA A 111 23.01 8.93 -6.71
CA ALA A 111 24.03 7.90 -6.88
C ALA A 111 23.76 7.09 -8.14
N LYS A 112 24.73 6.39 -8.68
CA LYS A 112 24.64 5.71 -9.98
C LYS A 112 25.07 4.26 -9.91
N SER A 113 24.49 3.43 -10.79
CA SER A 113 24.83 2.03 -10.97
C SER A 113 24.68 1.61 -12.44
N LYS A 114 25.36 0.52 -12.83
CA LYS A 114 25.11 -0.19 -14.11
C LYS A 114 24.15 -1.37 -13.91
N ASN A 115 23.77 -1.65 -12.69
CA ASN A 115 22.83 -2.69 -12.32
C ASN A 115 21.60 -2.05 -11.66
N PRO A 116 20.36 -2.35 -12.10
CA PRO A 116 19.17 -1.80 -11.47
C PRO A 116 19.04 -2.17 -9.98
N ALA A 117 19.59 -3.31 -9.57
CA ALA A 117 19.61 -3.71 -8.16
C ALA A 117 20.74 -3.05 -7.33
N GLY A 118 21.53 -2.16 -7.92
CA GLY A 118 22.66 -1.53 -7.25
C GLY A 118 23.90 -2.45 -7.16
N PRO A 119 24.86 -2.19 -6.25
CA PRO A 119 24.86 -1.01 -5.38
C PRO A 119 24.93 0.30 -6.17
N PHE A 120 24.29 1.35 -5.62
CA PHE A 120 24.42 2.71 -6.15
C PHE A 120 25.59 3.41 -5.46
N GLU A 121 26.50 3.94 -6.26
CA GLU A 121 27.80 4.46 -5.80
C GLU A 121 28.01 5.91 -6.26
N ASP A 122 29.10 6.52 -5.80
CA ASP A 122 29.52 7.89 -6.14
C ASP A 122 28.40 8.93 -5.93
N PRO A 123 27.78 9.02 -4.73
CA PRO A 123 26.69 9.95 -4.47
C PRO A 123 27.14 11.41 -4.61
N VAL A 124 26.32 12.22 -5.26
CA VAL A 124 26.50 13.66 -5.46
C VAL A 124 25.30 14.39 -4.89
N GLU A 125 25.53 15.45 -4.12
CA GLU A 125 24.46 16.33 -3.64
C GLU A 125 23.70 16.94 -4.81
N THR A 126 22.37 16.98 -4.70
CA THR A 126 21.49 17.62 -5.67
C THR A 126 20.97 18.97 -5.15
N GLU A 127 20.26 19.69 -6.01
CA GLU A 127 19.51 20.90 -5.62
C GLU A 127 18.03 20.56 -5.25
N LEU A 128 17.69 19.26 -5.16
CA LEU A 128 16.34 18.78 -4.89
C LEU A 128 16.04 18.73 -3.38
N GLY A 129 14.76 18.77 -3.05
CA GLY A 129 14.25 18.61 -1.69
C GLY A 129 13.64 17.23 -1.46
N PHE A 130 12.91 17.11 -0.37
CA PHE A 130 12.32 15.89 0.20
C PHE A 130 11.40 15.15 -0.78
N ASP A 131 11.37 13.82 -0.72
CA ASP A 131 10.55 12.93 -1.54
C ASP A 131 10.66 13.19 -3.05
N PRO A 132 11.86 13.02 -3.63
CA PRO A 132 12.08 13.29 -5.04
C PRO A 132 11.42 12.23 -5.94
N GLY A 133 10.64 12.68 -6.93
CA GLY A 133 10.15 11.88 -8.04
C GLY A 133 10.78 12.34 -9.35
N ILE A 134 11.31 11.43 -10.16
CA ILE A 134 12.08 11.75 -11.36
C ILE A 134 11.41 11.12 -12.59
N LEU A 135 11.38 11.89 -13.67
CA LEU A 135 10.94 11.44 -14.98
C LEU A 135 12.02 11.69 -16.03
N VAL A 136 12.49 10.64 -16.68
CA VAL A 136 13.23 10.76 -17.94
C VAL A 136 12.20 10.71 -19.07
N ASP A 137 12.02 11.81 -19.76
CA ASP A 137 11.03 11.96 -20.83
C ASP A 137 11.50 11.31 -22.14
N ASP A 138 10.56 11.11 -23.07
CA ASP A 138 10.79 10.47 -24.37
C ASP A 138 11.84 11.19 -25.23
N ASP A 139 12.00 12.51 -25.02
CA ASP A 139 13.02 13.32 -25.71
C ASP A 139 14.37 13.38 -24.98
N GLY A 140 14.50 12.64 -23.88
CA GLY A 140 15.73 12.55 -23.08
C GLY A 140 15.91 13.66 -22.06
N ARG A 141 14.99 14.64 -21.98
CA ARG A 141 14.95 15.60 -20.88
C ARG A 141 14.59 14.92 -19.58
N VAL A 142 15.06 15.49 -18.47
CA VAL A 142 14.83 14.93 -17.14
C VAL A 142 14.11 15.96 -16.29
N TYR A 143 13.01 15.55 -15.69
CA TYR A 143 12.23 16.40 -14.80
C TYR A 143 12.25 15.80 -13.40
N ALA A 144 12.42 16.66 -12.41
CA ALA A 144 12.37 16.32 -11.00
C ALA A 144 11.22 17.06 -10.32
N TYR A 145 10.56 16.36 -9.39
CA TYR A 145 9.50 16.88 -8.56
C TYR A 145 9.76 16.47 -7.12
N TRP A 146 9.50 17.36 -6.18
CA TRP A 146 9.75 17.09 -4.78
C TRP A 146 8.92 18.01 -3.89
N GLY A 147 8.92 17.70 -2.60
CA GLY A 147 8.36 18.63 -1.62
C GLY A 147 7.75 17.96 -0.41
N PHE A 148 7.74 18.73 0.65
CA PHE A 148 7.02 18.46 1.88
C PHE A 148 6.21 19.70 2.20
N THR A 149 4.89 19.58 2.29
CA THR A 149 3.91 20.67 2.45
C THR A 149 3.88 21.71 1.31
N SER A 150 4.83 21.73 0.41
CA SER A 150 4.83 22.55 -0.80
C SER A 150 5.48 21.78 -1.94
N ALA A 151 4.87 21.80 -3.11
CA ALA A 151 5.31 21.03 -4.28
C ALA A 151 6.16 21.89 -5.22
N TYR A 152 7.29 21.33 -5.65
CA TYR A 152 8.26 21.93 -6.55
C TYR A 152 8.49 21.06 -7.78
N CYS A 153 8.90 21.66 -8.89
CA CYS A 153 9.45 20.91 -10.02
C CYS A 153 10.51 21.72 -10.79
N ALA A 154 11.36 21.00 -11.53
CA ALA A 154 12.33 21.59 -12.42
C ALA A 154 12.76 20.61 -13.51
N GLU A 155 13.33 21.12 -14.63
CA GLU A 155 14.15 20.35 -15.55
C GLU A 155 15.58 20.24 -14.98
N LEU A 156 16.17 19.06 -15.00
CA LEU A 156 17.55 18.83 -14.59
C LEU A 156 18.50 18.99 -15.76
N ASN A 157 19.75 19.39 -15.45
CA ASN A 157 20.86 19.31 -16.37
C ASN A 157 21.27 17.84 -16.63
N ASP A 158 22.17 17.63 -17.61
CA ASP A 158 22.67 16.29 -17.96
C ASP A 158 23.46 15.60 -16.86
N ASP A 159 23.91 16.33 -15.86
CA ASP A 159 24.58 15.81 -14.66
C ASP A 159 23.64 15.05 -13.72
N MET A 160 22.34 15.14 -13.94
CA MET A 160 21.28 14.50 -13.12
C MET A 160 21.19 15.03 -11.68
N ALA A 161 21.87 16.11 -11.35
CA ALA A 161 21.99 16.65 -9.99
C ALA A 161 21.56 18.11 -9.89
N THR A 162 21.85 18.93 -10.90
CA THR A 162 21.61 20.37 -10.85
C THR A 162 20.39 20.79 -11.66
N ILE A 163 19.70 21.82 -11.17
CA ILE A 163 18.53 22.39 -11.82
C ILE A 163 18.95 23.23 -13.04
N LYS A 164 18.30 23.03 -14.16
CA LYS A 164 18.49 23.85 -15.35
C LYS A 164 18.01 25.28 -15.09
N PRO A 165 18.84 26.30 -15.34
CA PRO A 165 18.48 27.68 -15.03
C PRO A 165 17.15 28.13 -15.64
N GLY A 166 16.29 28.74 -14.81
CA GLY A 166 15.00 29.29 -15.21
C GLY A 166 13.85 28.27 -15.30
N THR A 167 14.08 26.99 -14.96
CA THR A 167 13.03 25.95 -15.01
C THR A 167 12.40 25.65 -13.66
N LEU A 168 13.01 26.05 -12.55
CA LEU A 168 12.42 25.88 -11.22
C LEU A 168 11.02 26.50 -11.15
N ARG A 169 10.08 25.72 -10.64
CA ARG A 169 8.71 26.13 -10.31
C ARG A 169 8.43 25.74 -8.87
N GLU A 170 7.79 26.65 -8.17
CA GLU A 170 7.34 26.48 -6.78
C GLU A 170 5.83 26.48 -6.73
N HIS A 171 5.24 25.81 -5.73
CA HIS A 171 3.78 25.71 -5.54
C HIS A 171 3.05 25.24 -6.80
N ILE A 172 3.60 24.21 -7.48
CA ILE A 172 3.10 23.74 -8.78
C ILE A 172 1.68 23.17 -8.71
N ILE A 173 1.29 22.67 -7.56
CA ILE A 173 -0.10 22.37 -7.18
C ILE A 173 -0.35 22.93 -5.77
N PRO A 174 -1.60 23.30 -5.44
CA PRO A 174 -1.95 23.79 -4.13
C PRO A 174 -1.67 22.76 -3.01
N HIS A 175 -1.11 23.22 -1.93
CA HIS A 175 -0.85 22.39 -0.75
C HIS A 175 -2.07 22.28 0.17
N CYS A 176 -1.99 21.39 1.17
CA CYS A 176 -3.04 21.23 2.16
C CYS A 176 -3.20 22.52 3.01
N GLU A 177 -4.42 22.81 3.43
CA GLU A 177 -4.66 23.80 4.46
C GLU A 177 -3.95 23.39 5.75
N ARG A 178 -3.69 24.36 6.61
CA ARG A 178 -3.01 24.14 7.88
C ARG A 178 -3.65 23.01 8.70
N GLY A 179 -2.83 22.05 9.12
CA GLY A 179 -3.24 20.97 10.01
C GLY A 179 -2.26 20.79 11.16
N GLY A 180 -2.76 20.34 12.33
CA GLY A 180 -1.95 19.85 13.43
C GLY A 180 -1.01 20.80 14.15
N GLY A 181 -0.81 22.04 13.67
CA GLY A 181 -0.08 23.09 14.35
C GLY A 181 1.44 22.99 14.31
N TRP A 182 2.05 22.00 13.63
CA TRP A 182 3.51 21.83 13.54
C TRP A 182 4.13 22.40 12.26
N TRP A 183 3.32 22.81 11.27
CA TRP A 183 3.75 23.66 10.15
C TRP A 183 2.69 24.72 9.84
N GLU A 184 3.10 25.79 9.20
CA GLU A 184 2.23 26.85 8.70
C GLU A 184 2.08 26.69 7.19
N ALA A 185 0.82 26.54 6.73
CA ALA A 185 0.49 26.65 5.32
C ALA A 185 0.34 28.13 4.95
N GLU A 186 0.88 28.52 3.80
CA GLU A 186 0.63 29.84 3.24
C GLU A 186 -0.79 29.82 2.64
N GLU A 187 -1.73 30.56 3.23
CA GLU A 187 -3.15 30.60 2.82
C GLU A 187 -3.35 30.86 1.32
N GLU A 188 -2.44 31.65 0.71
CA GLU A 188 -2.48 32.00 -0.70
C GLU A 188 -2.36 30.78 -1.64
N HIS A 189 -1.69 29.72 -1.21
CA HIS A 189 -1.41 28.52 -2.00
C HIS A 189 -2.12 27.27 -1.50
N ALA A 190 -3.00 27.39 -0.49
CA ALA A 190 -3.73 26.28 0.07
C ALA A 190 -5.03 26.00 -0.68
N ASP A 191 -5.37 24.72 -0.86
CA ASP A 191 -6.61 24.27 -1.49
C ASP A 191 -7.04 22.90 -0.97
N LYS A 192 -8.33 22.75 -0.69
CA LYS A 192 -8.90 21.47 -0.19
C LYS A 192 -8.98 20.37 -1.25
N VAL A 193 -8.94 20.72 -2.53
CA VAL A 193 -9.10 19.76 -3.62
C VAL A 193 -7.78 19.06 -3.90
N PHE A 194 -6.72 19.79 -4.23
CA PHE A 194 -5.38 19.21 -4.43
C PHE A 194 -4.80 18.74 -3.11
N SER A 195 -4.74 19.65 -2.14
CA SER A 195 -4.29 19.38 -0.78
C SER A 195 -3.00 18.57 -0.72
N PHE A 196 -2.00 18.99 -1.50
CA PHE A 196 -0.68 18.35 -1.57
C PHE A 196 -0.03 18.30 -0.19
N PHE A 197 0.62 17.19 0.13
CA PHE A 197 1.36 17.03 1.37
C PHE A 197 2.81 16.61 1.12
N GLU A 198 3.06 15.48 0.44
CA GLU A 198 4.38 14.90 0.17
C GLU A 198 4.31 13.82 -0.93
N ALA A 199 5.34 12.98 -1.06
CA ALA A 199 5.32 11.73 -1.82
C ALA A 199 5.23 11.93 -3.34
N SER A 200 6.19 12.65 -3.92
CA SER A 200 6.20 12.93 -5.35
C SER A 200 6.56 11.72 -6.19
N SER A 201 5.72 11.36 -7.16
CA SER A 201 6.03 10.37 -8.19
C SER A 201 5.46 10.76 -9.54
N LEU A 202 6.17 10.43 -10.62
CA LEU A 202 5.82 10.86 -11.98
C LEU A 202 5.66 9.71 -12.95
N ARG A 203 4.64 9.85 -13.83
CA ARG A 203 4.44 8.98 -15.00
C ARG A 203 4.09 9.82 -16.23
N LYS A 204 4.28 9.23 -17.41
CA LYS A 204 3.76 9.79 -18.67
C LYS A 204 2.85 8.75 -19.32
N ILE A 205 1.59 9.10 -19.51
CA ILE A 205 0.53 8.19 -19.96
C ILE A 205 -0.29 8.87 -21.04
N GLY A 206 -0.38 8.28 -22.24
CA GLY A 206 -1.15 8.84 -23.34
C GLY A 206 -0.75 10.26 -23.73
N GLY A 207 0.52 10.63 -23.54
CA GLY A 207 1.04 11.98 -23.80
C GLY A 207 0.82 12.96 -22.67
N LYS A 208 0.13 12.58 -21.59
CA LYS A 208 -0.07 13.39 -20.38
C LYS A 208 1.00 13.10 -19.33
N TYR A 209 1.42 14.12 -18.63
CA TYR A 209 2.24 14.01 -17.41
C TYR A 209 1.30 13.77 -16.23
N ILE A 210 1.60 12.78 -15.42
CA ILE A 210 0.80 12.37 -14.26
C ILE A 210 1.65 12.56 -13.02
N TYR A 211 1.22 13.46 -12.16
CA TYR A 211 1.84 13.72 -10.87
C TYR A 211 1.04 13.01 -9.77
N ILE A 212 1.65 12.01 -9.16
CA ILE A 212 1.09 11.22 -8.06
C ILE A 212 1.67 11.73 -6.76
N TYR A 213 0.85 11.87 -5.72
CA TYR A 213 1.26 12.47 -4.46
C TYR A 213 0.39 12.06 -3.28
N SER A 214 0.92 12.19 -2.06
CA SER A 214 0.15 12.06 -0.82
C SER A 214 -0.71 13.30 -0.61
N ARG A 215 -2.03 13.06 -0.50
CA ARG A 215 -3.03 14.11 -0.23
C ARG A 215 -3.43 14.08 1.24
N ARG A 216 -3.43 15.24 1.89
CA ARG A 216 -3.82 15.37 3.29
C ARG A 216 -5.24 15.89 3.44
N GLN A 217 -5.98 15.27 4.35
CA GLN A 217 -7.29 15.73 4.81
C GLN A 217 -7.11 16.47 6.14
N CYS A 218 -7.23 17.81 6.14
CA CYS A 218 -6.94 18.62 7.34
C CYS A 218 -8.10 18.67 8.33
N GLU A 219 -9.35 18.40 7.88
CA GLU A 219 -10.55 18.34 8.71
C GLU A 219 -11.09 16.91 8.76
N ALA A 220 -11.78 16.56 9.84
CA ALA A 220 -12.45 15.27 9.90
C ALA A 220 -13.56 15.18 8.85
N VAL A 221 -13.66 14.02 8.20
CA VAL A 221 -14.71 13.69 7.22
C VAL A 221 -15.47 12.45 7.72
N PRO A 222 -16.43 12.62 8.66
CA PRO A 222 -17.10 11.50 9.30
C PRO A 222 -17.80 10.56 8.31
N GLU A 223 -18.33 11.08 7.21
CA GLU A 223 -18.98 10.32 6.14
C GLU A 223 -17.99 9.41 5.39
N GLU A 224 -16.69 9.70 5.43
CA GLU A 224 -15.62 8.89 4.88
C GLU A 224 -14.84 8.10 5.96
N GLY A 225 -15.27 8.19 7.21
CA GLY A 225 -14.60 7.52 8.33
C GLY A 225 -13.19 8.02 8.61
N LEU A 226 -12.88 9.26 8.24
CA LEU A 226 -11.56 9.86 8.37
C LEU A 226 -11.49 10.86 9.51
N PRO A 227 -10.52 10.74 10.41
CA PRO A 227 -10.22 11.78 11.40
C PRO A 227 -9.56 13.00 10.72
N ALA A 228 -9.49 14.10 11.45
CA ALA A 228 -8.65 15.22 11.03
C ALA A 228 -7.17 14.78 10.88
N ASP A 229 -6.45 15.49 10.04
CA ASP A 229 -5.03 15.27 9.77
C ASP A 229 -4.69 13.90 9.12
N SER A 230 -5.68 13.27 8.45
CA SER A 230 -5.44 12.03 7.70
C SER A 230 -4.65 12.30 6.42
N ASN A 231 -3.59 11.55 6.17
CA ASN A 231 -2.76 11.61 4.96
C ASN A 231 -2.60 10.24 4.26
N GLY A 232 -3.59 9.36 4.41
CA GLY A 232 -3.61 8.03 3.80
C GLY A 232 -4.03 7.99 2.33
N TYR A 233 -4.42 9.12 1.74
CA TYR A 233 -4.79 9.17 0.34
C TYR A 233 -3.58 9.31 -0.58
N LEU A 234 -3.52 8.46 -1.61
CA LEU A 234 -2.68 8.67 -2.79
C LEU A 234 -3.56 9.28 -3.89
N ALA A 235 -3.24 10.51 -4.29
CA ALA A 235 -3.98 11.29 -5.28
C ALA A 235 -3.14 11.52 -6.54
N TYR A 236 -3.77 12.03 -7.59
CA TYR A 236 -3.05 12.43 -8.80
C TYR A 236 -3.56 13.75 -9.39
N ALA A 237 -2.65 14.42 -10.06
CA ALA A 237 -2.94 15.50 -10.98
C ALA A 237 -2.34 15.18 -12.36
N TYR A 238 -2.86 15.77 -13.43
CA TYR A 238 -2.34 15.54 -14.77
C TYR A 238 -2.20 16.85 -15.54
N SER A 239 -1.31 16.87 -16.55
CA SER A 239 -1.04 18.04 -17.38
C SER A 239 -0.58 17.65 -18.78
N ASP A 240 -0.71 18.59 -19.72
CA ASP A 240 -0.08 18.51 -21.05
C ASP A 240 1.40 18.94 -21.02
N GLU A 241 1.82 19.63 -19.96
CA GLU A 241 3.16 20.21 -19.80
C GLU A 241 3.85 19.69 -18.54
N PRO A 242 5.17 19.42 -18.58
CA PRO A 242 5.86 18.85 -17.43
C PRO A 242 6.07 19.84 -16.26
N LEU A 243 6.03 21.13 -16.49
CA LEU A 243 6.38 22.13 -15.47
C LEU A 243 5.19 23.01 -15.02
N GLY A 244 3.94 22.58 -15.29
CA GLY A 244 2.78 23.35 -14.87
C GLY A 244 1.49 22.88 -15.52
N GLY A 245 0.40 23.70 -15.41
CA GLY A 245 -0.88 23.39 -16.05
C GLY A 245 -1.64 22.22 -15.44
N TRP A 246 -1.39 21.93 -14.16
CA TRP A 246 -1.93 20.76 -13.47
C TRP A 246 -3.44 20.84 -13.22
N VAL A 247 -4.13 19.76 -13.54
CA VAL A 247 -5.55 19.54 -13.28
C VAL A 247 -5.69 18.41 -12.28
N TYR A 248 -6.45 18.62 -11.21
CA TYR A 248 -6.73 17.57 -10.23
C TYR A 248 -7.48 16.41 -10.89
N GLY A 249 -6.96 15.20 -10.73
CA GLY A 249 -7.53 14.00 -11.33
C GLY A 249 -8.45 13.22 -10.39
N GLY A 250 -8.06 13.07 -9.15
CA GLY A 250 -8.81 12.28 -8.16
C GLY A 250 -7.92 11.53 -7.18
N ILE A 251 -8.54 10.60 -6.46
CA ILE A 251 -7.88 9.67 -5.53
C ILE A 251 -7.64 8.34 -6.24
N ILE A 252 -6.43 7.80 -6.08
CA ILE A 252 -6.06 6.48 -6.61
C ILE A 252 -6.35 5.40 -5.57
N SER A 253 -5.87 5.59 -4.34
CA SER A 253 -6.00 4.63 -3.25
C SER A 253 -6.07 5.31 -1.89
N ASN A 254 -6.58 4.57 -0.90
CA ASN A 254 -6.58 4.94 0.50
C ASN A 254 -6.05 3.78 1.32
N ASN A 255 -4.96 3.97 2.06
CA ASN A 255 -4.35 2.90 2.84
C ASN A 255 -5.11 2.55 4.13
N ALA A 256 -6.16 3.28 4.45
CA ALA A 256 -7.08 2.95 5.54
C ALA A 256 -8.15 1.91 5.15
N GLY A 257 -8.18 1.47 3.89
CA GLY A 257 -9.05 0.41 3.40
C GLY A 257 -10.52 0.80 3.27
N GLU A 258 -11.39 -0.19 3.29
CA GLU A 258 -12.83 0.00 3.05
C GLU A 258 -13.51 0.83 4.14
N LEU A 259 -14.56 1.52 3.73
CA LEU A 259 -15.47 2.23 4.62
C LEU A 259 -16.53 1.28 5.17
N ILE A 260 -16.62 1.20 6.49
CA ILE A 260 -17.52 0.32 7.22
C ILE A 260 -18.55 1.14 7.96
N GLU A 261 -19.83 0.84 7.76
CA GLU A 261 -20.92 1.41 8.53
C GLU A 261 -21.11 0.60 9.83
N CYS A 262 -20.98 1.28 10.97
CA CYS A 262 -21.14 0.69 12.28
C CYS A 262 -22.63 0.63 12.69
N ALA A 263 -22.96 -0.22 13.66
CA ALA A 263 -24.34 -0.41 14.14
C ALA A 263 -24.99 0.87 14.71
N ASP A 264 -24.21 1.85 15.14
CA ASP A 264 -24.69 3.16 15.62
C ASP A 264 -24.86 4.20 14.51
N GLY A 265 -24.64 3.81 13.24
CA GLY A 265 -24.70 4.68 12.07
C GLY A 265 -23.44 5.51 11.83
N THR A 266 -22.41 5.36 12.66
CA THR A 266 -21.09 5.96 12.37
C THR A 266 -20.37 5.17 11.28
N LYS A 267 -19.42 5.82 10.62
CA LYS A 267 -18.57 5.19 9.62
C LYS A 267 -17.12 5.20 10.09
N LYS A 268 -16.41 4.12 9.81
CA LYS A 268 -14.99 4.00 10.10
C LYS A 268 -14.27 3.26 8.95
N ARG A 269 -13.00 3.47 8.82
CA ARG A 269 -12.16 2.71 7.90
C ARG A 269 -11.70 1.39 8.51
N ALA A 270 -11.43 0.42 7.64
CA ALA A 270 -11.00 -0.93 8.02
C ALA A 270 -9.63 -0.96 8.69
N TYR A 271 -8.78 0.01 8.35
CA TYR A 271 -7.47 0.22 8.95
C TYR A 271 -7.30 1.66 9.41
N PRO A 272 -6.34 1.90 10.31
CA PRO A 272 -5.96 3.24 10.68
C PRO A 272 -5.40 4.02 9.49
N THR A 273 -5.72 5.30 9.43
CA THR A 273 -5.08 6.20 8.48
C THR A 273 -3.66 6.51 8.92
N GLY A 274 -2.74 6.58 7.97
CA GLY A 274 -1.38 7.01 8.20
C GLY A 274 -0.80 7.59 6.93
N ASN A 275 0.47 7.97 6.92
CA ASN A 275 1.11 8.44 5.70
C ASN A 275 0.99 7.39 4.57
N ASN A 276 0.96 7.87 3.33
CA ASN A 276 0.91 7.03 2.16
C ASN A 276 1.85 7.57 1.09
N HIS A 277 2.68 6.71 0.54
CA HIS A 277 3.57 7.02 -0.55
C HIS A 277 3.58 5.84 -1.50
N GLY A 278 3.58 6.12 -2.79
CA GLY A 278 3.60 5.07 -3.81
C GLY A 278 3.41 5.62 -5.21
N SER A 279 3.21 4.73 -6.15
CA SER A 279 3.08 5.07 -7.56
C SER A 279 2.28 4.03 -8.33
N ILE A 280 2.15 4.23 -9.63
CA ILE A 280 1.45 3.32 -10.54
C ILE A 280 2.39 2.82 -11.63
N ILE A 281 2.10 1.62 -12.15
CA ILE A 281 2.87 1.04 -13.25
C ILE A 281 2.01 0.11 -14.09
N GLU A 282 2.30 0.06 -15.38
CA GLU A 282 1.72 -0.91 -16.30
C GLU A 282 2.65 -2.11 -16.47
N VAL A 283 2.10 -3.30 -16.32
CA VAL A 283 2.81 -4.55 -16.55
C VAL A 283 1.94 -5.45 -17.42
N ASN A 284 2.39 -5.75 -18.64
CA ASN A 284 1.69 -6.61 -19.60
C ASN A 284 0.22 -6.20 -19.88
N GLY A 285 -0.04 -4.89 -19.94
CA GLY A 285 -1.38 -4.34 -20.23
C GLY A 285 -2.30 -4.26 -19.02
N GLN A 286 -1.82 -4.60 -17.82
CA GLN A 286 -2.52 -4.41 -16.56
C GLN A 286 -1.84 -3.31 -15.74
N TRP A 287 -2.64 -2.37 -15.23
CA TRP A 287 -2.17 -1.32 -14.33
C TRP A 287 -2.29 -1.74 -12.87
N TYR A 288 -1.31 -1.30 -12.09
CA TYR A 288 -1.21 -1.54 -10.65
C TYR A 288 -0.88 -0.25 -9.94
N VAL A 289 -1.44 -0.05 -8.75
CA VAL A 289 -0.96 0.92 -7.77
C VAL A 289 -0.11 0.22 -6.73
N PHE A 290 1.07 0.77 -6.45
CA PHE A 290 1.94 0.38 -5.36
C PHE A 290 1.86 1.46 -4.29
N TYR A 291 1.70 1.05 -3.05
CA TYR A 291 1.56 1.94 -1.90
C TYR A 291 1.96 1.20 -0.63
N HIS A 292 1.77 1.79 0.54
CA HIS A 292 2.00 1.07 1.78
C HIS A 292 0.82 1.20 2.75
N ARG A 293 0.75 0.27 3.68
CA ARG A 293 -0.21 0.26 4.78
C ARG A 293 0.52 0.06 6.10
N MET A 294 0.11 0.77 7.13
CA MET A 294 0.56 0.52 8.48
C MET A 294 -0.02 -0.79 9.00
N THR A 295 0.83 -1.63 9.55
CA THR A 295 0.47 -2.89 10.19
C THR A 295 1.09 -2.90 11.60
N GLY A 296 0.60 -3.75 12.49
CA GLY A 296 1.06 -3.72 13.88
C GLY A 296 0.36 -2.66 14.73
N THR A 297 1.07 -2.02 15.63
CA THR A 297 0.54 -1.09 16.64
C THR A 297 1.10 0.33 16.56
N ASP A 298 1.98 0.61 15.61
CA ASP A 298 2.63 1.91 15.42
C ASP A 298 2.79 2.25 13.95
N GLU A 299 3.20 3.48 13.67
CA GLU A 299 3.39 4.02 12.32
C GLU A 299 4.74 3.66 11.70
N PHE A 300 5.59 2.95 12.43
CA PHE A 300 6.94 2.59 12.00
C PHE A 300 7.05 1.15 11.50
N ALA A 301 5.91 0.52 11.19
CA ALA A 301 5.82 -0.84 10.67
C ALA A 301 4.94 -0.85 9.40
N ARG A 302 5.42 -0.16 8.36
CA ARG A 302 4.69 -0.01 7.09
C ARG A 302 5.05 -1.12 6.13
N GLN A 303 4.06 -1.81 5.60
CA GLN A 303 4.24 -2.91 4.65
C GLN A 303 3.76 -2.54 3.26
N ALA A 304 4.49 -3.03 2.27
CA ALA A 304 4.25 -2.76 0.85
C ALA A 304 2.97 -3.45 0.34
N MET A 305 2.12 -2.68 -0.32
CA MET A 305 0.83 -3.09 -0.88
C MET A 305 0.81 -2.86 -2.38
N LEU A 306 0.05 -3.69 -3.08
CA LEU A 306 -0.15 -3.56 -4.51
C LEU A 306 -1.58 -3.99 -4.86
N ASP A 307 -2.31 -3.15 -5.59
CA ASP A 307 -3.66 -3.46 -6.03
C ASP A 307 -3.87 -3.11 -7.51
N LEU A 308 -4.87 -3.74 -8.11
CA LEU A 308 -5.26 -3.51 -9.50
C LEU A 308 -5.94 -2.15 -9.62
N ILE A 309 -5.62 -1.43 -10.70
CA ILE A 309 -6.31 -0.20 -11.10
C ILE A 309 -6.60 -0.22 -12.59
N ASP A 310 -7.55 0.60 -13.00
CA ASP A 310 -7.76 0.99 -14.38
C ASP A 310 -7.12 2.36 -14.64
N VAL A 311 -6.67 2.58 -15.88
CA VAL A 311 -6.17 3.86 -16.36
C VAL A 311 -6.76 4.13 -17.72
N ALA A 312 -7.38 5.29 -17.91
CA ALA A 312 -7.94 5.71 -19.19
C ALA A 312 -7.70 7.19 -19.44
N VAL A 313 -7.60 7.55 -20.72
CA VAL A 313 -7.60 8.94 -21.19
C VAL A 313 -8.72 9.08 -22.20
N ASP A 314 -9.67 9.97 -21.96
CA ASP A 314 -10.81 10.18 -22.89
C ASP A 314 -10.45 11.07 -24.08
N GLY A 315 -11.39 11.22 -25.02
CA GLY A 315 -11.21 12.02 -26.22
C GLY A 315 -11.01 13.53 -25.98
N SER A 316 -11.28 14.03 -24.77
CA SER A 316 -10.99 15.40 -24.34
C SER A 316 -9.60 15.56 -23.73
N GLY A 317 -8.91 14.46 -23.46
CA GLY A 317 -7.62 14.41 -22.78
C GLY A 317 -7.72 14.40 -21.26
N ARG A 318 -8.89 14.14 -20.69
CA ARG A 318 -9.06 13.93 -19.26
C ARG A 318 -8.55 12.53 -18.87
N VAL A 319 -7.82 12.47 -17.79
CA VAL A 319 -7.22 11.23 -17.25
C VAL A 319 -8.07 10.69 -16.11
N TYR A 320 -8.29 9.39 -16.10
CA TYR A 320 -8.99 8.64 -15.06
C TYR A 320 -8.07 7.53 -14.54
N ILE A 321 -7.90 7.44 -13.22
CA ILE A 321 -7.07 6.42 -12.56
C ILE A 321 -7.82 5.90 -11.34
N GLY A 322 -7.84 4.58 -11.13
CA GLY A 322 -8.54 3.92 -10.02
C GLY A 322 -9.56 2.91 -10.51
N ARG A 323 -10.71 2.81 -9.86
CA ARG A 323 -11.88 2.06 -10.37
C ARG A 323 -12.66 2.96 -11.32
N ILE A 324 -12.66 2.63 -12.60
CA ILE A 324 -13.29 3.47 -13.63
C ILE A 324 -14.70 2.95 -13.94
N GLU A 325 -15.66 3.86 -13.97
CA GLU A 325 -17.00 3.60 -14.52
C GLU A 325 -17.01 3.99 -15.98
N TYR A 326 -17.60 3.11 -16.80
CA TYR A 326 -17.75 3.31 -18.23
C TYR A 326 -19.24 3.44 -18.60
N ASN A 327 -19.55 4.32 -19.57
CA ASN A 327 -20.88 4.40 -20.15
C ASN A 327 -21.14 3.23 -21.14
N GLU A 328 -22.35 3.17 -21.69
CA GLU A 328 -22.74 2.13 -22.68
C GLU A 328 -21.89 2.14 -23.97
N ALA A 329 -21.23 3.25 -24.28
CA ALA A 329 -20.32 3.36 -25.43
C ALA A 329 -18.88 2.90 -25.10
N GLY A 330 -18.60 2.54 -23.83
CA GLY A 330 -17.27 2.15 -23.36
C GLY A 330 -16.35 3.34 -23.09
N GLU A 331 -16.88 4.56 -22.91
CA GLU A 331 -16.12 5.74 -22.58
C GLU A 331 -16.04 5.92 -21.04
N PRO A 332 -14.90 6.30 -20.45
CA PRO A 332 -14.79 6.55 -19.04
C PRO A 332 -15.61 7.79 -18.63
N VAL A 333 -16.35 7.70 -17.52
CA VAL A 333 -17.20 8.80 -17.03
C VAL A 333 -16.85 9.27 -15.65
N SER A 334 -16.35 8.36 -14.80
CA SER A 334 -15.87 8.67 -13.46
C SER A 334 -14.78 7.69 -13.03
N SER A 335 -14.01 8.07 -12.01
CA SER A 335 -13.11 7.16 -11.30
C SER A 335 -13.24 7.34 -9.80
N ALA A 336 -13.02 6.27 -9.05
CA ALA A 336 -12.99 6.25 -7.60
C ALA A 336 -11.72 5.56 -7.11
N GLU A 337 -11.41 5.69 -5.81
CA GLU A 337 -10.30 4.99 -5.17
C GLU A 337 -10.38 3.49 -5.44
N THR A 338 -9.22 2.85 -5.62
CA THR A 338 -9.18 1.39 -5.76
C THR A 338 -9.47 0.70 -4.43
N GLU A 339 -9.90 -0.53 -4.52
CA GLU A 339 -10.18 -1.36 -3.36
C GLU A 339 -8.90 -1.99 -2.83
N MET A 340 -8.66 -1.88 -1.52
CA MET A 340 -7.59 -2.63 -0.86
C MET A 340 -7.97 -4.11 -0.82
N THR A 341 -7.08 -4.98 -1.33
CA THR A 341 -7.33 -6.41 -1.40
C THR A 341 -6.27 -7.25 -0.68
N SER A 342 -6.62 -8.48 -0.32
CA SER A 342 -5.66 -9.49 0.12
C SER A 342 -4.95 -10.17 -1.06
N GLN A 343 -5.59 -10.17 -2.24
CA GLN A 343 -5.10 -10.90 -3.40
C GLN A 343 -3.89 -10.26 -4.08
N GLY A 344 -3.76 -8.91 -4.02
CA GLY A 344 -2.68 -8.22 -4.72
C GLY A 344 -2.62 -8.60 -6.20
N ALA A 345 -1.48 -9.09 -6.68
CA ALA A 345 -1.28 -9.53 -8.06
C ALA A 345 -1.92 -10.88 -8.41
N HIS A 346 -2.50 -11.61 -7.48
CA HIS A 346 -3.27 -12.82 -7.76
C HIS A 346 -4.64 -12.48 -8.36
N ILE A 347 -4.68 -12.12 -9.64
CA ILE A 347 -5.89 -11.58 -10.32
C ILE A 347 -7.11 -12.50 -10.17
N GLY A 348 -6.91 -13.83 -10.16
CA GLY A 348 -7.96 -14.82 -9.96
C GLY A 348 -8.47 -14.95 -8.53
N GLY A 349 -7.80 -14.34 -7.57
CA GLY A 349 -7.98 -14.57 -6.13
C GLY A 349 -6.92 -15.49 -5.54
N LEU A 350 -6.82 -15.53 -4.22
CA LEU A 350 -5.92 -16.44 -3.50
C LEU A 350 -6.46 -17.87 -3.54
N ASP A 351 -5.63 -18.83 -3.90
CA ASP A 351 -6.03 -20.25 -3.90
C ASP A 351 -6.44 -20.70 -2.48
N SER A 352 -7.71 -21.00 -2.31
CA SER A 352 -8.29 -21.43 -1.03
C SER A 352 -7.64 -22.70 -0.46
N ARG A 353 -7.01 -23.51 -1.30
CA ARG A 353 -6.38 -24.77 -0.90
C ARG A 353 -4.95 -24.57 -0.38
N ALA A 354 -4.35 -23.41 -0.58
CA ALA A 354 -3.09 -23.03 0.05
C ALA A 354 -3.29 -22.67 1.54
N LEU A 355 -2.21 -22.49 2.29
CA LEU A 355 -2.26 -21.88 3.62
C LEU A 355 -2.29 -20.35 3.43
N ILE A 356 -3.35 -19.71 3.90
CA ILE A 356 -3.54 -18.27 3.79
C ILE A 356 -3.32 -17.65 5.16
N SER A 357 -2.23 -16.89 5.31
CA SER A 357 -1.92 -16.22 6.56
C SER A 357 -2.99 -15.18 6.93
N ALA A 358 -3.32 -15.08 8.21
CA ALA A 358 -4.18 -14.03 8.73
C ALA A 358 -3.60 -12.63 8.52
N GLY A 359 -2.27 -12.52 8.37
CA GLY A 359 -1.59 -11.27 8.04
C GLY A 359 -1.97 -10.64 6.69
N TYR A 360 -2.61 -11.40 5.81
CA TYR A 360 -3.16 -10.87 4.55
C TYR A 360 -4.56 -10.27 4.67
N ALA A 361 -5.12 -10.15 5.87
CA ALA A 361 -6.42 -9.50 6.04
C ALA A 361 -6.38 -8.07 5.47
N CYS A 362 -7.29 -7.75 4.55
CA CYS A 362 -7.47 -6.41 3.97
C CYS A 362 -8.55 -5.59 4.70
N CYS A 363 -9.22 -6.19 5.67
CA CYS A 363 -10.15 -5.55 6.57
C CYS A 363 -9.92 -6.11 7.97
N LEU A 364 -9.72 -5.23 8.95
CA LEU A 364 -9.59 -5.64 10.34
C LEU A 364 -10.28 -4.58 11.23
N THR A 365 -11.40 -4.95 11.82
CA THR A 365 -12.22 -4.04 12.64
C THR A 365 -12.60 -4.68 13.96
N SER A 366 -12.83 -3.86 14.98
CA SER A 366 -13.40 -4.27 16.26
C SER A 366 -14.51 -3.33 16.67
N GLU A 367 -15.50 -3.83 17.44
CA GLU A 367 -16.68 -3.03 17.85
C GLU A 367 -16.33 -1.90 18.83
N THR A 368 -15.29 -2.07 19.62
CA THR A 368 -15.11 -1.26 20.84
C THR A 368 -14.22 -0.04 20.67
N GLU A 369 -13.34 0.00 19.68
CA GLU A 369 -12.47 1.16 19.47
C GLU A 369 -11.99 1.18 18.04
N GLY A 370 -11.86 2.39 17.47
CA GLY A 370 -11.22 2.56 16.18
C GLY A 370 -9.82 1.97 16.23
N THR A 371 -9.43 1.26 15.18
CA THR A 371 -8.07 0.84 14.97
C THR A 371 -7.20 2.08 14.74
N THR A 372 -6.76 2.74 15.80
CA THR A 372 -5.72 3.77 15.69
C THR A 372 -4.38 3.10 15.97
N PRO A 373 -3.44 3.06 15.00
CA PRO A 373 -2.15 2.42 15.18
C PRO A 373 -1.30 3.14 16.23
N PHE A 374 -1.58 4.41 16.48
CA PHE A 374 -0.75 5.32 17.26
C PHE A 374 -1.06 5.31 18.76
N ALA A 375 -1.96 4.46 19.22
CA ALA A 375 -2.19 4.34 20.64
C ALA A 375 -1.59 3.02 21.14
N GLU A 376 -0.53 3.08 21.92
CA GLU A 376 -0.07 1.95 22.76
C GLU A 376 -1.22 1.36 23.59
N SER A 377 -2.29 2.11 23.75
CA SER A 377 -3.55 1.77 24.43
C SER A 377 -4.64 1.22 23.50
N SER A 378 -4.42 1.06 22.18
CA SER A 378 -5.46 0.49 21.34
C SER A 378 -5.71 -0.95 21.77
N ALA A 379 -6.86 -1.19 22.37
CA ALA A 379 -7.30 -2.51 22.83
C ALA A 379 -7.73 -3.41 21.66
N GLY A 380 -7.65 -2.90 20.42
CA GLY A 380 -8.10 -3.56 19.20
C GLY A 380 -7.16 -4.65 18.69
N ALA A 381 -7.72 -5.54 17.87
CA ALA A 381 -6.96 -6.55 17.17
C ALA A 381 -5.97 -5.90 16.19
N TYR A 382 -4.80 -6.53 16.02
CA TYR A 382 -3.78 -6.09 15.08
C TYR A 382 -2.99 -7.27 14.50
N ILE A 383 -2.36 -7.06 13.35
CA ILE A 383 -1.45 -8.03 12.74
C ILE A 383 -0.11 -7.94 13.47
N LYS A 384 0.27 -9.03 14.14
CA LYS A 384 1.50 -9.07 14.95
C LYS A 384 2.73 -9.12 14.06
N PRO A 385 3.68 -8.17 14.18
CA PRO A 385 4.95 -8.24 13.47
C PRO A 385 5.71 -9.52 13.79
N VAL A 386 6.33 -10.11 12.78
CA VAL A 386 7.07 -11.38 12.89
C VAL A 386 8.53 -11.19 12.47
N TYR A 387 9.36 -12.20 12.74
CA TYR A 387 10.78 -12.18 12.41
C TYR A 387 11.05 -12.72 11.02
N GLU A 388 12.19 -12.37 10.46
CA GLU A 388 12.67 -12.88 9.18
C GLU A 388 12.55 -14.41 9.07
N GLY A 389 12.02 -14.85 7.94
CA GLY A 389 11.78 -16.27 7.66
C GLY A 389 10.42 -16.81 8.14
N ALA A 390 9.62 -16.02 8.88
CA ALA A 390 8.25 -16.42 9.20
C ALA A 390 7.38 -16.44 7.94
N GLU A 391 6.61 -17.50 7.76
CA GLU A 391 5.69 -17.66 6.62
C GLU A 391 4.27 -17.16 6.93
N SER A 392 3.97 -16.88 8.21
CA SER A 392 2.67 -16.36 8.65
C SER A 392 2.84 -15.27 9.70
N SER A 393 1.86 -14.36 9.75
CA SER A 393 1.75 -13.30 10.73
C SER A 393 0.34 -13.31 11.33
N PRO A 394 0.20 -13.65 12.63
CA PRO A 394 -1.11 -13.82 13.22
C PRO A 394 -1.79 -12.48 13.55
N ILE A 395 -3.11 -12.48 13.50
CA ILE A 395 -3.94 -11.45 14.15
C ILE A 395 -4.05 -11.81 15.62
N VAL A 396 -3.78 -10.86 16.50
CA VAL A 396 -3.82 -11.03 17.97
C VAL A 396 -4.71 -9.99 18.64
N ARG A 397 -4.96 -10.14 19.95
CA ARG A 397 -5.92 -9.33 20.72
C ARG A 397 -7.34 -9.37 20.14
N ILE A 398 -7.74 -10.50 19.64
CA ILE A 398 -9.06 -10.70 19.06
C ILE A 398 -10.10 -10.77 20.17
N LYS A 399 -10.99 -9.80 20.22
CA LYS A 399 -12.11 -9.73 21.16
C LYS A 399 -13.45 -9.93 20.45
N SER A 400 -14.51 -10.07 21.24
CA SER A 400 -15.89 -10.12 20.70
C SER A 400 -16.19 -8.90 19.84
N GLY A 401 -16.72 -9.12 18.63
CA GLY A 401 -16.96 -8.08 17.62
C GLY A 401 -15.80 -7.79 16.67
N THR A 402 -14.65 -8.47 16.82
CA THR A 402 -13.58 -8.41 15.81
C THR A 402 -14.02 -9.07 14.53
N THR A 403 -13.71 -8.44 13.40
CA THR A 403 -13.91 -8.96 12.04
C THR A 403 -12.62 -8.85 11.25
N ALA A 404 -12.20 -9.96 10.63
CA ALA A 404 -11.07 -10.00 9.70
C ALA A 404 -11.58 -10.41 8.31
N GLY A 405 -11.36 -9.55 7.30
CA GLY A 405 -11.82 -9.76 5.93
C GLY A 405 -10.66 -9.99 4.95
N PHE A 406 -10.91 -10.88 3.99
CA PHE A 406 -9.96 -11.28 2.96
C PHE A 406 -10.60 -11.14 1.58
N ARG A 407 -10.06 -10.34 0.69
CA ARG A 407 -10.52 -10.12 -0.69
C ARG A 407 -9.39 -10.37 -1.68
N TYR A 408 -9.48 -11.27 -2.57
CA TYR A 408 -10.53 -12.26 -2.80
C TYR A 408 -9.91 -13.65 -2.72
N ILE A 409 -10.71 -14.61 -2.35
CA ILE A 409 -10.34 -16.03 -2.26
C ILE A 409 -10.98 -16.79 -3.42
N ASP A 410 -10.21 -17.56 -4.17
CA ASP A 410 -10.73 -18.47 -5.19
C ASP A 410 -11.05 -19.82 -4.56
N LEU A 411 -12.34 -20.12 -4.43
CA LEU A 411 -12.84 -21.40 -3.92
C LEU A 411 -12.84 -22.51 -4.97
N GLY A 412 -12.48 -22.17 -6.22
CA GLY A 412 -12.41 -23.10 -7.34
C GLY A 412 -13.75 -23.36 -8.02
N THR A 413 -13.74 -24.30 -8.97
CA THR A 413 -14.95 -24.71 -9.72
C THR A 413 -15.77 -25.79 -9.00
N GLU A 414 -15.19 -26.44 -7.99
CA GLU A 414 -15.83 -27.40 -7.11
C GLU A 414 -15.79 -26.86 -5.68
N SER A 415 -16.96 -26.83 -5.03
CA SER A 415 -17.08 -26.36 -3.66
C SER A 415 -16.17 -27.13 -2.72
N PRO A 416 -15.34 -26.47 -1.90
CA PRO A 416 -14.64 -27.15 -0.82
C PRO A 416 -15.65 -27.74 0.19
N LYS A 417 -15.24 -28.80 0.87
CA LYS A 417 -16.09 -29.48 1.85
C LYS A 417 -15.93 -28.95 3.26
N GLU A 418 -14.74 -28.52 3.57
CA GLU A 418 -14.39 -28.04 4.92
C GLU A 418 -13.35 -26.95 4.90
N ILE A 419 -13.36 -26.12 5.95
CA ILE A 419 -12.33 -25.13 6.26
C ILE A 419 -11.57 -25.54 7.51
N TYR A 420 -10.25 -25.37 7.50
CA TYR A 420 -9.40 -25.43 8.67
C TYR A 420 -8.92 -24.03 9.06
N MET A 421 -8.96 -23.74 10.36
CA MET A 421 -8.46 -22.51 10.97
C MET A 421 -7.46 -22.84 12.06
N LYS A 422 -6.30 -22.20 12.05
CA LYS A 422 -5.31 -22.23 13.11
C LYS A 422 -5.58 -21.05 14.05
N LEU A 423 -6.07 -21.37 15.25
CA LEU A 423 -6.40 -20.41 16.30
C LEU A 423 -5.58 -20.73 17.54
N ASP A 424 -4.57 -19.91 17.83
CA ASP A 424 -3.69 -20.11 18.98
C ASP A 424 -4.23 -19.47 20.25
N ASP A 425 -3.85 -19.98 21.41
CA ASP A 425 -4.21 -19.48 22.74
C ASP A 425 -5.74 -19.29 22.93
N ALA A 426 -6.54 -20.10 22.25
CA ALA A 426 -7.99 -20.01 22.29
C ALA A 426 -8.57 -20.25 23.69
N VAL A 427 -9.53 -19.41 24.08
CA VAL A 427 -10.37 -19.61 25.29
C VAL A 427 -11.63 -20.38 24.91
N SER A 428 -12.27 -21.03 25.91
CA SER A 428 -13.53 -21.76 25.68
C SER A 428 -14.71 -20.81 25.50
N GLY A 429 -15.63 -21.15 24.60
CA GLY A 429 -16.91 -20.43 24.42
C GLY A 429 -16.90 -19.33 23.38
N GLY A 430 -15.76 -19.05 22.76
CA GLY A 430 -15.70 -18.15 21.60
C GLY A 430 -16.34 -18.82 20.38
N ARG A 431 -17.01 -18.03 19.54
CA ARG A 431 -17.52 -18.43 18.24
C ARG A 431 -16.75 -17.75 17.13
N VAL A 432 -16.28 -18.50 16.16
CA VAL A 432 -15.69 -17.96 14.93
C VAL A 432 -16.56 -18.40 13.77
N SER A 433 -17.16 -17.43 13.07
CA SER A 433 -17.97 -17.68 11.88
C SER A 433 -17.29 -17.14 10.63
N VAL A 434 -17.41 -17.90 9.53
CA VAL A 434 -16.89 -17.53 8.20
C VAL A 434 -18.06 -17.13 7.33
N ARG A 435 -18.01 -15.93 6.77
CA ARG A 435 -19.11 -15.31 6.02
C ARG A 435 -18.67 -14.91 4.63
N LEU A 436 -19.60 -14.93 3.67
CA LEU A 436 -19.35 -14.58 2.28
C LEU A 436 -19.63 -13.10 2.01
N ASP A 437 -18.76 -12.49 1.25
CA ASP A 437 -18.88 -11.20 0.55
C ASP A 437 -19.11 -9.97 1.43
N SER A 438 -19.49 -10.16 2.69
CA SER A 438 -19.57 -9.07 3.69
C SER A 438 -19.51 -9.62 5.12
N ALA A 439 -19.23 -8.76 6.07
CA ALA A 439 -19.21 -9.11 7.51
C ALA A 439 -20.56 -9.67 8.02
N ASP A 440 -21.66 -9.26 7.40
CA ASP A 440 -23.03 -9.73 7.70
C ASP A 440 -23.58 -10.69 6.64
N GLY A 441 -22.73 -11.13 5.70
CA GLY A 441 -23.10 -12.08 4.66
C GLY A 441 -23.47 -13.47 5.15
N GLU A 442 -23.80 -14.38 4.23
CA GLU A 442 -24.17 -15.75 4.55
C GLU A 442 -23.05 -16.45 5.33
N CYS A 443 -23.39 -17.08 6.45
CA CYS A 443 -22.46 -17.89 7.23
C CYS A 443 -22.28 -19.24 6.54
N ILE A 444 -21.07 -19.56 6.10
CA ILE A 444 -20.76 -20.81 5.41
C ILE A 444 -20.07 -21.84 6.29
N ALA A 445 -19.52 -21.42 7.43
CA ALA A 445 -18.91 -22.31 8.41
C ALA A 445 -18.80 -21.61 9.77
N ALA A 446 -18.83 -22.37 10.86
CA ALA A 446 -18.57 -21.85 12.18
C ALA A 446 -17.94 -22.89 13.10
N VAL A 447 -17.14 -22.41 14.07
CA VAL A 447 -16.57 -23.23 15.14
C VAL A 447 -16.78 -22.57 16.49
N THR A 448 -16.80 -23.39 17.54
CA THR A 448 -16.73 -22.91 18.93
C THR A 448 -15.33 -23.21 19.46
N THR A 449 -14.71 -22.21 20.08
CA THR A 449 -13.35 -22.34 20.62
C THR A 449 -13.35 -23.11 21.94
N GLU A 450 -12.27 -23.84 22.16
CA GLU A 450 -12.01 -24.66 23.35
C GLU A 450 -10.60 -24.36 23.86
N GLN A 451 -10.47 -24.17 25.19
CA GLN A 451 -9.16 -23.89 25.77
C GLN A 451 -8.15 -25.01 25.52
N GLY A 452 -6.94 -24.61 25.08
CA GLY A 452 -5.84 -25.55 24.80
C GLY A 452 -5.92 -26.23 23.43
N LYS A 453 -6.95 -25.95 22.62
CA LYS A 453 -7.06 -26.41 21.25
C LYS A 453 -6.64 -25.31 20.30
N SER A 454 -5.87 -25.64 19.28
CA SER A 454 -5.35 -24.65 18.31
C SER A 454 -5.76 -24.91 16.87
N GLY A 455 -6.21 -26.10 16.52
CA GLY A 455 -6.67 -26.46 15.17
C GLY A 455 -8.17 -26.72 15.16
N TYR A 456 -8.89 -26.03 14.26
CA TYR A 456 -10.35 -26.12 14.16
C TYR A 456 -10.74 -26.44 12.72
N THR A 457 -11.58 -27.45 12.53
CA THR A 457 -12.16 -27.79 11.22
C THR A 457 -13.67 -27.67 11.31
N ALA A 458 -14.28 -27.04 10.31
CA ALA A 458 -15.72 -26.99 10.13
C ALA A 458 -16.09 -27.43 8.72
N ALA A 459 -17.15 -28.26 8.60
CA ALA A 459 -17.77 -28.52 7.31
C ALA A 459 -18.43 -27.24 6.79
N LEU A 460 -18.45 -27.03 5.47
CA LEU A 460 -19.23 -25.97 4.88
C LEU A 460 -20.72 -26.26 4.97
N GLU A 461 -21.51 -25.25 5.30
CA GLU A 461 -22.96 -25.36 5.47
C GLU A 461 -23.72 -25.26 4.14
N CYS A 462 -23.06 -24.79 3.08
CA CYS A 462 -23.60 -24.67 1.72
C CYS A 462 -22.53 -24.91 0.66
N GLU A 463 -22.92 -25.17 -0.59
CA GLU A 463 -21.99 -25.20 -1.73
C GLU A 463 -21.63 -23.79 -2.16
N VAL A 464 -20.31 -23.53 -2.27
CA VAL A 464 -19.76 -22.22 -2.69
C VAL A 464 -18.62 -22.45 -3.66
N THR A 465 -18.62 -21.75 -4.80
CA THR A 465 -17.58 -21.87 -5.83
C THR A 465 -17.21 -20.49 -6.38
N GLY A 466 -16.04 -20.39 -6.99
CA GLY A 466 -15.58 -19.14 -7.61
C GLY A 466 -14.89 -18.19 -6.64
N LYS A 467 -14.83 -16.93 -7.03
CA LYS A 467 -14.07 -15.90 -6.31
C LYS A 467 -14.99 -15.11 -5.37
N HIS A 468 -14.68 -15.15 -4.07
CA HIS A 468 -15.46 -14.51 -3.02
C HIS A 468 -14.57 -13.74 -2.03
N ALA A 469 -15.12 -12.73 -1.40
CA ALA A 469 -14.57 -12.18 -0.18
C ALA A 469 -14.98 -13.06 1.02
N LEU A 470 -14.07 -13.25 1.97
CA LEU A 470 -14.35 -14.01 3.19
C LEU A 470 -14.15 -13.13 4.40
N TYR A 471 -15.10 -13.17 5.33
CA TYR A 471 -15.06 -12.44 6.58
C TYR A 471 -15.15 -13.41 7.77
N PHE A 472 -14.13 -13.33 8.63
CA PHE A 472 -14.08 -14.09 9.89
C PHE A 472 -14.56 -13.19 11.00
N ARG A 473 -15.68 -13.53 11.63
CA ARG A 473 -16.26 -12.79 12.74
C ARG A 473 -16.09 -13.57 14.02
N PHE A 474 -15.55 -12.86 15.04
CA PHE A 474 -15.24 -13.42 16.35
C PHE A 474 -16.21 -12.89 17.39
N GLU A 475 -16.83 -13.79 18.16
CA GLU A 475 -17.84 -13.48 19.14
C GLU A 475 -17.56 -14.24 20.44
N HIS A 476 -17.84 -13.63 21.58
CA HIS A 476 -17.77 -14.23 22.92
C HIS A 476 -18.71 -13.48 23.86
N ASP A 477 -19.32 -14.17 24.82
CA ASP A 477 -20.23 -13.56 25.79
C ASP A 477 -19.52 -12.54 26.69
N ASP A 478 -18.29 -12.85 27.12
CA ASP A 478 -17.42 -11.90 27.82
C ASP A 478 -16.61 -11.09 26.80
N LYS A 479 -16.95 -9.80 26.66
CA LYS A 479 -16.31 -8.87 25.72
C LYS A 479 -14.90 -8.44 26.13
N THR A 480 -14.44 -8.79 27.33
CA THR A 480 -13.15 -8.36 27.85
C THR A 480 -12.01 -9.33 27.54
N VAL A 481 -12.33 -10.58 27.20
CA VAL A 481 -11.33 -11.62 26.96
C VAL A 481 -10.78 -11.55 25.54
N ASP A 482 -9.52 -11.88 25.40
CA ASP A 482 -8.92 -12.20 24.11
C ASP A 482 -9.33 -13.63 23.74
N ILE A 483 -10.06 -13.79 22.64
CA ILE A 483 -10.68 -15.07 22.25
C ILE A 483 -9.61 -16.04 21.76
N CYS A 484 -8.70 -15.58 20.92
CA CYS A 484 -7.61 -16.36 20.31
C CYS A 484 -6.62 -15.46 19.58
N GLY A 485 -5.51 -16.05 19.13
CA GLY A 485 -4.72 -15.55 18.01
C GLY A 485 -5.13 -16.28 16.74
N PHE A 486 -5.36 -15.58 15.64
CA PHE A 486 -5.70 -16.18 14.34
C PHE A 486 -4.48 -16.18 13.44
N ASP A 487 -3.93 -17.36 13.11
CA ASP A 487 -2.67 -17.52 12.39
C ASP A 487 -2.88 -17.70 10.87
N PHE A 488 -3.66 -18.72 10.47
CA PHE A 488 -3.97 -18.98 9.07
C PHE A 488 -5.25 -19.80 8.90
N PHE A 489 -5.71 -19.89 7.65
CA PHE A 489 -6.79 -20.79 7.24
C PHE A 489 -6.50 -21.46 5.89
N THR A 490 -7.24 -22.51 5.59
CA THR A 490 -7.21 -23.24 4.30
C THR A 490 -8.47 -24.06 4.13
N PHE A 491 -8.82 -24.39 2.90
CA PHE A 491 -9.97 -25.23 2.55
C PHE A 491 -9.54 -26.58 1.94
N GLU A 492 -10.47 -27.58 2.00
CA GLU A 492 -10.32 -28.88 1.37
C GLU A 492 -11.61 -29.34 0.69
#